data_59ba0370961f67700e0e8d6063670ca5
#
_entry.id   59ba0370961f67700e0e8d6063670ca5
#
_cell.length_a   1.000
_cell.length_b   1.000
_cell.length_c   1.000
_cell.angle_alpha   90.00
_cell.angle_beta   90.00
_cell.angle_gamma   90.00
#
_symmetry.space_group_name_H-M   'P 1'
#
loop_
_entity.id
_entity.type
_entity.pdbx_description
1 polymer ?
#
loop_
_entity_poly.entity_id
_entity_poly.type
_entity_poly.pdbx_seq_one_letter_code
_entity_poly.pdbx_strand_id
1 'polypeptide(L)'
;MEFLNRDKDIAYLLDYLEKSQWTFTPDFDSLVGVKVMNRSDLRNIEMIDDIGISKTSGSTGEPVTVGKSYRDYIWYNALSIREFRWLKWDVTKNIAIIKAGSKLSESDNWGIPKSIEPIQGKRFGNDLRPISELQKWLEEKNPHYIHCIPSVFKQIDTTKIPNFIDWKGTGEVGGKTYSSEECGIIALTCPDNPSVYHVMENQIVEVDTEGALIITTNSNKYIRRYKHGDHIELGTCSCGRTLQTIKKIHGRIRNMMLLPNGDKKWPLVGSLEYESFGIKRFKMVQTKIDELELRIICEPLGERELELIEVVRKHIESPVNVIIKYVDSFPNYKFEEFVSNLI
;
A
#
# COMPACT_ATOMS: atom_id res chain seq x y z
N MET A 1 25.83 -1.18 18.29
CA MET A 1 25.96 0.15 17.63
C MET A 1 25.26 1.12 18.55
N GLU A 2 26.01 1.96 19.27
CA GLU A 2 25.43 2.98 20.15
C GLU A 2 24.72 4.03 19.30
N PHE A 3 23.43 4.22 19.57
CA PHE A 3 22.54 5.14 18.88
C PHE A 3 22.83 6.56 19.36
N LEU A 4 23.61 7.29 18.60
CA LEU A 4 24.17 8.56 19.09
C LEU A 4 23.54 9.80 18.47
N ASN A 5 22.94 9.72 17.29
CA ASN A 5 22.31 10.88 16.69
C ASN A 5 21.43 10.50 15.49
N ARG A 6 20.10 10.51 15.71
CA ARG A 6 19.08 10.22 14.71
C ARG A 6 19.38 10.84 13.33
N ASP A 7 19.70 12.10 13.30
CA ASP A 7 19.86 12.84 12.05
C ASP A 7 21.13 12.40 11.30
N LYS A 8 22.20 12.06 12.03
CA LYS A 8 23.42 11.50 11.43
C LYS A 8 23.19 10.09 10.89
N ASP A 9 22.43 9.26 11.61
CA ASP A 9 22.14 7.89 11.19
C ASP A 9 21.29 7.87 9.92
N ILE A 10 20.29 8.76 9.81
CA ILE A 10 19.49 8.92 8.61
C ILE A 10 20.37 9.41 7.44
N ALA A 11 21.24 10.41 7.65
CA ALA A 11 22.12 10.94 6.62
C ALA A 11 23.10 9.88 6.11
N TYR A 12 23.70 9.12 7.04
CA TYR A 12 24.61 8.02 6.70
C TYR A 12 23.89 6.95 5.86
N LEU A 13 22.69 6.55 6.27
CA LEU A 13 21.92 5.55 5.54
C LEU A 13 21.50 6.06 4.16
N LEU A 14 21.14 7.33 4.02
CA LEU A 14 20.83 7.94 2.71
C LEU A 14 22.03 7.90 1.76
N ASP A 15 23.22 8.23 2.22
CA ASP A 15 24.44 8.13 1.40
C ASP A 15 24.71 6.68 0.96
N TYR A 16 24.53 5.71 1.86
CA TYR A 16 24.58 4.28 1.52
C TYR A 16 23.57 3.94 0.43
N LEU A 17 22.31 4.34 0.60
CA LEU A 17 21.23 4.03 -0.31
C LEU A 17 21.43 4.62 -1.72
N GLU A 18 22.00 5.83 -1.82
CA GLU A 18 22.31 6.45 -3.13
C GLU A 18 23.35 5.65 -3.92
N LYS A 19 24.27 4.99 -3.24
CA LYS A 19 25.32 4.16 -3.85
C LYS A 19 24.84 2.73 -4.10
N SER A 20 24.21 2.12 -3.11
CA SER A 20 23.84 0.70 -3.15
C SER A 20 22.82 0.34 -4.22
N GLN A 21 21.94 1.26 -4.60
CA GLN A 21 20.94 1.00 -5.64
C GLN A 21 21.52 0.51 -6.99
N TRP A 22 22.81 0.72 -7.23
CA TRP A 22 23.53 0.34 -8.45
C TRP A 22 24.39 -0.91 -8.31
N THR A 23 24.59 -1.39 -7.09
CA THR A 23 25.52 -2.50 -6.78
C THR A 23 24.93 -3.51 -5.79
N PHE A 24 23.71 -3.31 -5.32
CA PHE A 24 23.10 -4.16 -4.30
C PHE A 24 22.84 -5.57 -4.82
N THR A 25 23.19 -6.56 -4.00
CA THR A 25 22.84 -7.96 -4.22
C THR A 25 22.17 -8.49 -2.95
N PRO A 26 20.92 -9.00 -3.04
CA PRO A 26 20.26 -9.63 -1.91
C PRO A 26 21.03 -10.86 -1.43
N ASP A 27 21.22 -10.99 -0.12
CA ASP A 27 21.89 -12.14 0.50
C ASP A 27 20.92 -13.30 0.69
N PHE A 28 20.61 -14.02 -0.38
CA PHE A 28 19.78 -15.23 -0.34
C PHE A 28 20.45 -16.38 0.42
N ASP A 29 21.79 -16.43 0.48
CA ASP A 29 22.53 -17.48 1.15
C ASP A 29 22.24 -17.48 2.67
N SER A 30 22.00 -16.32 3.25
CA SER A 30 21.59 -16.18 4.65
C SER A 30 20.23 -16.78 4.97
N LEU A 31 19.45 -17.15 3.97
CA LEU A 31 18.10 -17.72 4.09
C LEU A 31 18.08 -19.25 3.90
N VAL A 32 19.20 -19.86 3.52
CA VAL A 32 19.30 -21.31 3.36
C VAL A 32 18.98 -22.00 4.68
N GLY A 33 18.03 -22.96 4.65
CA GLY A 33 17.57 -23.67 5.84
C GLY A 33 16.63 -22.92 6.77
N VAL A 34 16.35 -21.64 6.52
CA VAL A 34 15.37 -20.85 7.29
C VAL A 34 13.96 -21.27 6.86
N LYS A 35 13.15 -21.73 7.81
CA LYS A 35 11.75 -22.09 7.55
C LYS A 35 10.90 -20.85 7.23
N VAL A 36 9.90 -21.05 6.35
CA VAL A 36 8.90 -20.02 6.09
C VAL A 36 8.00 -19.85 7.31
N MET A 37 7.88 -18.61 7.75
CA MET A 37 6.98 -18.20 8.83
C MET A 37 5.61 -17.85 8.29
N ASN A 38 4.57 -18.24 9.03
CA ASN A 38 3.20 -17.79 8.80
C ASN A 38 2.79 -16.71 9.81
N ARG A 39 1.59 -16.16 9.62
CA ARG A 39 1.04 -15.14 10.52
C ARG A 39 0.85 -15.65 11.96
N SER A 40 0.52 -16.95 12.13
CA SER A 40 0.43 -17.60 13.44
C SER A 40 1.78 -17.65 14.16
N ASP A 41 2.86 -17.92 13.43
CA ASP A 41 4.20 -17.96 14.01
C ASP A 41 4.61 -16.58 14.52
N LEU A 42 4.29 -15.53 13.75
CA LEU A 42 4.57 -14.13 14.13
C LEU A 42 3.84 -13.72 15.42
N ARG A 43 2.63 -14.23 15.67
CA ARG A 43 1.87 -13.96 16.89
C ARG A 43 2.52 -14.55 18.16
N ASN A 44 3.23 -15.66 18.00
CA ASN A 44 3.85 -16.38 19.11
C ASN A 44 5.24 -15.82 19.47
N ILE A 45 5.73 -14.83 18.75
CA ILE A 45 7.02 -14.20 19.03
C ILE A 45 6.82 -13.06 20.03
N GLU A 46 7.46 -13.15 21.18
CA GLU A 46 7.60 -12.04 22.11
C GLU A 46 8.57 -11.01 21.49
N MET A 47 8.04 -9.95 20.93
CA MET A 47 8.84 -8.89 20.32
C MET A 47 9.22 -7.87 21.38
N ILE A 48 10.52 -7.76 21.62
CA ILE A 48 11.09 -6.67 22.42
C ILE A 48 11.22 -5.47 21.49
N ASP A 49 10.55 -4.37 21.83
CA ASP A 49 10.61 -3.11 21.10
C ASP A 49 11.50 -2.09 21.83
N ASP A 50 12.24 -1.32 21.04
CA ASP A 50 13.09 -0.25 21.58
C ASP A 50 12.38 1.11 21.54
N ILE A 51 11.37 1.27 20.68
CA ILE A 51 10.70 2.57 20.43
C ILE A 51 9.18 2.51 20.32
N GLY A 52 8.58 1.34 20.26
CA GLY A 52 7.12 1.21 20.20
C GLY A 52 6.62 -0.07 19.54
N ILE A 53 5.32 -0.24 19.59
CA ILE A 53 4.61 -1.34 18.95
C ILE A 53 3.64 -0.83 17.91
N SER A 54 3.52 -1.56 16.81
CA SER A 54 2.49 -1.36 15.80
C SER A 54 1.52 -2.53 15.79
N LYS A 55 0.25 -2.27 15.56
CA LYS A 55 -0.76 -3.32 15.42
C LYS A 55 -1.27 -3.35 13.99
N THR A 56 -1.25 -4.54 13.40
CA THR A 56 -1.87 -4.73 12.09
C THR A 56 -3.38 -4.60 12.20
N SER A 57 -4.04 -4.13 11.15
CA SER A 57 -5.49 -3.87 11.17
C SER A 57 -6.40 -5.08 11.27
N GLY A 58 -5.84 -6.29 11.38
CA GLY A 58 -6.61 -7.52 11.54
C GLY A 58 -7.57 -7.83 10.38
N SER A 59 -7.35 -7.31 9.20
CA SER A 59 -8.23 -7.48 8.02
C SER A 59 -8.51 -8.94 7.62
N THR A 60 -7.73 -9.89 8.16
CA THR A 60 -7.87 -11.35 7.94
C THR A 60 -8.08 -12.13 9.25
N GLY A 61 -8.48 -11.46 10.33
CA GLY A 61 -8.61 -12.07 11.66
C GLY A 61 -8.04 -11.17 12.76
N GLU A 62 -7.53 -11.76 13.83
CA GLU A 62 -6.97 -10.99 14.95
C GLU A 62 -5.73 -10.17 14.54
N PRO A 63 -5.59 -8.94 15.05
CA PRO A 63 -4.40 -8.13 14.84
C PRO A 63 -3.12 -8.84 15.32
N VAL A 64 -2.03 -8.62 14.60
CA VAL A 64 -0.69 -8.99 15.04
C VAL A 64 0.01 -7.77 15.60
N THR A 65 0.64 -7.90 16.74
CA THR A 65 1.50 -6.88 17.33
C THR A 65 2.91 -7.04 16.76
N VAL A 66 3.51 -5.95 16.29
CA VAL A 66 4.86 -5.91 15.74
C VAL A 66 5.67 -4.90 16.51
N GLY A 67 6.74 -5.35 17.16
CA GLY A 67 7.71 -4.49 17.81
C GLY A 67 8.49 -3.66 16.78
N LYS A 68 8.71 -2.39 17.07
CA LYS A 68 9.45 -1.44 16.24
C LYS A 68 10.77 -1.06 16.92
N SER A 69 11.86 -1.35 16.26
CA SER A 69 13.19 -0.98 16.71
C SER A 69 13.59 0.42 16.21
N TYR A 70 14.61 0.99 16.83
CA TYR A 70 15.24 2.21 16.32
C TYR A 70 15.75 2.02 14.88
N ARG A 71 16.22 0.83 14.54
CA ARG A 71 16.67 0.50 13.18
C ARG A 71 15.51 0.60 12.17
N ASP A 72 14.32 0.07 12.50
CA ASP A 72 13.13 0.24 11.66
C ASP A 72 12.80 1.70 11.41
N TYR A 73 12.91 2.52 12.47
CA TYR A 73 12.65 3.94 12.39
C TYR A 73 13.64 4.68 11.47
N ILE A 74 14.94 4.39 11.56
CA ILE A 74 15.96 5.00 10.69
C ILE A 74 15.75 4.60 9.24
N TRP A 75 15.52 3.31 8.96
CA TRP A 75 15.22 2.83 7.62
C TRP A 75 13.97 3.48 7.04
N TYR A 76 12.88 3.56 7.81
CA TYR A 76 11.64 4.18 7.36
C TYR A 76 11.84 5.65 6.96
N ASN A 77 12.57 6.42 7.77
CA ASN A 77 12.83 7.84 7.47
C ASN A 77 13.74 8.01 6.24
N ALA A 78 14.83 7.26 6.15
CA ALA A 78 15.74 7.32 5.01
C ALA A 78 15.03 6.93 3.69
N LEU A 79 14.26 5.85 3.71
CA LEU A 79 13.49 5.41 2.54
C LEU A 79 12.38 6.39 2.16
N SER A 80 11.76 7.06 3.13
CA SER A 80 10.77 8.12 2.83
C SER A 80 11.43 9.32 2.14
N ILE A 81 12.63 9.72 2.57
CA ILE A 81 13.39 10.80 1.93
C ILE A 81 13.83 10.39 0.52
N ARG A 82 14.34 9.14 0.36
CA ARG A 82 14.65 8.60 -0.96
C ARG A 82 13.43 8.65 -1.87
N GLU A 83 12.26 8.27 -1.39
CA GLU A 83 11.03 8.29 -2.17
C GLU A 83 10.72 9.70 -2.68
N PHE A 84 10.81 10.72 -1.83
CA PHE A 84 10.62 12.10 -2.28
C PHE A 84 11.61 12.51 -3.37
N ARG A 85 12.88 12.09 -3.26
CA ARG A 85 13.90 12.32 -4.29
C ARG A 85 13.58 11.58 -5.60
N TRP A 86 13.14 10.32 -5.51
CA TRP A 86 12.75 9.52 -6.66
C TRP A 86 11.51 10.08 -7.35
N LEU A 87 10.55 10.61 -6.60
CA LEU A 87 9.40 11.30 -7.13
C LEU A 87 9.71 12.72 -7.64
N LYS A 88 10.96 13.19 -7.45
CA LYS A 88 11.39 14.57 -7.77
C LYS A 88 10.53 15.63 -7.08
N TRP A 89 10.08 15.33 -5.86
CA TRP A 89 9.29 16.28 -5.09
C TRP A 89 10.16 17.38 -4.49
N ASP A 90 9.73 18.61 -4.66
CA ASP A 90 10.35 19.78 -4.07
C ASP A 90 9.89 19.90 -2.61
N VAL A 91 10.75 19.49 -1.68
CA VAL A 91 10.44 19.49 -0.24
C VAL A 91 10.29 20.88 0.37
N THR A 92 10.58 21.95 -0.36
CA THR A 92 10.31 23.33 0.08
C THR A 92 8.83 23.71 -0.07
N LYS A 93 8.05 22.87 -0.75
CA LYS A 93 6.61 23.04 -0.98
C LYS A 93 5.79 22.31 0.10
N ASN A 94 4.49 22.62 0.17
CA ASN A 94 3.60 22.09 1.20
C ASN A 94 3.09 20.69 0.83
N ILE A 95 2.96 19.81 1.85
CA ILE A 95 2.39 18.47 1.73
C ILE A 95 1.21 18.27 2.67
N ALA A 96 0.15 17.61 2.19
CA ALA A 96 -0.94 17.08 3.00
C ALA A 96 -0.79 15.58 3.17
N ILE A 97 -0.92 15.06 4.39
CA ILE A 97 -0.86 13.65 4.74
C ILE A 97 -2.19 13.24 5.37
N ILE A 98 -2.93 12.35 4.72
CA ILE A 98 -4.21 11.81 5.18
C ILE A 98 -3.98 10.34 5.52
N LYS A 99 -4.04 10.01 6.80
CA LYS A 99 -3.77 8.66 7.30
C LYS A 99 -4.73 8.31 8.43
N ALA A 100 -5.29 7.08 8.41
CA ALA A 100 -6.17 6.57 9.45
C ALA A 100 -5.56 6.72 10.86
N GLY A 101 -6.35 7.24 11.79
CA GLY A 101 -5.95 7.46 13.17
C GLY A 101 -5.00 8.66 13.37
N SER A 102 -4.74 9.46 12.34
CA SER A 102 -3.95 10.68 12.46
C SER A 102 -4.78 11.79 13.11
N LYS A 103 -4.11 12.62 13.92
CA LYS A 103 -4.74 13.84 14.42
C LYS A 103 -4.59 14.97 13.40
N LEU A 104 -5.55 15.89 13.41
CA LEU A 104 -5.40 17.15 12.70
C LEU A 104 -4.15 17.87 13.23
N SER A 105 -3.22 18.19 12.35
CA SER A 105 -1.92 18.75 12.72
C SER A 105 -1.34 19.64 11.62
N GLU A 106 -0.50 20.57 12.04
CA GLU A 106 0.31 21.40 11.15
C GLU A 106 1.73 21.50 11.69
N SER A 107 2.71 21.43 10.80
CA SER A 107 4.13 21.56 11.11
C SER A 107 4.79 22.43 10.04
N ASP A 108 5.75 23.26 10.44
CA ASP A 108 6.52 24.13 9.54
C ASP A 108 7.60 23.38 8.73
N ASN A 109 7.63 22.06 8.81
CA ASN A 109 8.53 21.20 8.04
C ASN A 109 7.94 19.81 7.83
N TRP A 110 8.49 19.06 6.87
CA TRP A 110 8.08 17.69 6.55
C TRP A 110 8.55 16.65 7.57
N GLY A 111 9.40 17.03 8.51
CA GLY A 111 10.02 16.14 9.49
C GLY A 111 11.35 15.55 9.03
N ILE A 112 11.89 16.01 7.89
CA ILE A 112 13.22 15.66 7.42
C ILE A 112 14.25 16.40 8.29
N PRO A 113 15.38 15.75 8.70
CA PRO A 113 16.42 16.43 9.42
C PRO A 113 16.93 17.67 8.69
N LYS A 114 17.09 18.79 9.39
CA LYS A 114 17.56 20.06 8.80
C LYS A 114 18.99 19.96 8.24
N SER A 115 19.78 19.01 8.73
CA SER A 115 21.11 18.71 8.20
C SER A 115 21.07 18.09 6.79
N ILE A 116 19.93 17.55 6.40
CA ILE A 116 19.69 16.93 5.09
C ILE A 116 18.95 17.90 4.18
N GLU A 117 17.82 18.47 4.66
CA GLU A 117 17.00 19.44 3.95
C GLU A 117 16.73 20.64 4.87
N PRO A 118 17.58 21.69 4.78
CA PRO A 118 17.50 22.83 5.70
C PRO A 118 16.24 23.68 5.53
N ILE A 119 15.70 23.74 4.31
CA ILE A 119 14.48 24.51 3.96
C ILE A 119 13.40 23.52 3.57
N GLN A 120 12.28 23.57 4.26
CA GLN A 120 11.14 22.69 3.99
C GLN A 120 9.84 23.48 4.05
N GLY A 121 8.86 23.03 3.27
CA GLY A 121 7.50 23.54 3.33
C GLY A 121 6.71 22.97 4.51
N LYS A 122 5.48 23.42 4.64
CA LYS A 122 4.56 22.96 5.68
C LYS A 122 4.06 21.54 5.42
N ARG A 123 3.79 20.84 6.51
CA ARG A 123 3.12 19.54 6.51
C ARG A 123 1.79 19.66 7.25
N PHE A 124 0.71 19.29 6.56
CA PHE A 124 -0.64 19.23 7.09
C PHE A 124 -1.04 17.77 7.30
N GLY A 125 -1.45 17.39 8.51
CA GLY A 125 -1.95 16.04 8.81
C GLY A 125 -3.45 16.04 9.03
N ASN A 126 -4.15 14.99 8.57
CA ASN A 126 -5.56 14.76 8.86
C ASN A 126 -5.85 13.25 8.96
N ASP A 127 -6.98 12.93 9.60
CA ASP A 127 -7.51 11.58 9.64
C ASP A 127 -8.29 11.26 8.34
N LEU A 128 -8.60 9.99 8.15
CA LEU A 128 -9.57 9.56 7.13
C LEU A 128 -10.98 10.01 7.55
N ARG A 129 -11.47 11.04 6.87
CA ARG A 129 -12.79 11.64 7.07
C ARG A 129 -13.67 11.45 5.83
N PRO A 130 -14.96 11.78 5.88
CA PRO A 130 -15.79 11.85 4.68
C PRO A 130 -15.13 12.68 3.58
N ILE A 131 -15.27 12.24 2.32
CA ILE A 131 -14.58 12.87 1.17
C ILE A 131 -14.91 14.37 1.05
N SER A 132 -16.15 14.76 1.30
CA SER A 132 -16.56 16.17 1.27
C SER A 132 -15.82 17.04 2.28
N GLU A 133 -15.51 16.51 3.48
CA GLU A 133 -14.72 17.20 4.50
C GLU A 133 -13.24 17.26 4.10
N LEU A 134 -12.69 16.16 3.58
CA LEU A 134 -11.32 16.11 3.10
C LEU A 134 -11.10 17.04 1.91
N GLN A 135 -12.05 17.09 0.97
CA GLN A 135 -11.99 17.98 -0.18
C GLN A 135 -11.92 19.44 0.29
N LYS A 136 -12.86 19.86 1.16
CA LYS A 136 -12.90 21.25 1.71
C LYS A 136 -11.59 21.58 2.44
N TRP A 137 -11.08 20.65 3.26
CA TRP A 137 -9.82 20.84 3.98
C TRP A 137 -8.62 20.97 3.03
N LEU A 138 -8.56 20.19 1.97
CA LEU A 138 -7.50 20.27 0.95
C LEU A 138 -7.58 21.59 0.16
N GLU A 139 -8.78 22.05 -0.18
CA GLU A 139 -8.98 23.37 -0.82
C GLU A 139 -8.48 24.51 0.09
N GLU A 140 -8.78 24.45 1.40
CA GLU A 140 -8.32 25.44 2.40
C GLU A 140 -6.79 25.40 2.56
N LYS A 141 -6.16 24.21 2.70
CA LYS A 141 -4.72 24.06 2.92
C LYS A 141 -3.91 24.25 1.63
N ASN A 142 -4.54 24.04 0.49
CA ASN A 142 -3.96 24.19 -0.85
C ASN A 142 -2.55 23.60 -0.97
N PRO A 143 -2.35 22.30 -0.65
CA PRO A 143 -1.04 21.66 -0.68
C PRO A 143 -0.57 21.45 -2.11
N HIS A 144 0.76 21.33 -2.28
CA HIS A 144 1.36 20.94 -3.55
C HIS A 144 1.38 19.43 -3.74
N TYR A 145 1.52 18.69 -2.64
CA TYR A 145 1.57 17.24 -2.65
C TYR A 145 0.55 16.63 -1.70
N ILE A 146 -0.01 15.48 -2.09
CA ILE A 146 -0.95 14.75 -1.27
C ILE A 146 -0.42 13.33 -1.05
N HIS A 147 -0.37 12.90 0.22
CA HIS A 147 -0.10 11.53 0.61
C HIS A 147 -1.34 10.94 1.27
N CYS A 148 -1.98 9.99 0.62
CA CYS A 148 -3.15 9.27 1.15
C CYS A 148 -3.28 7.88 0.52
N ILE A 149 -4.26 7.10 0.95
CA ILE A 149 -4.57 5.82 0.29
C ILE A 149 -5.19 6.06 -1.10
N PRO A 150 -4.87 5.20 -2.09
CA PRO A 150 -5.36 5.33 -3.47
C PRO A 150 -6.87 5.52 -3.61
N SER A 151 -7.66 4.76 -2.86
CA SER A 151 -9.14 4.85 -2.92
C SER A 151 -9.70 6.19 -2.46
N VAL A 152 -9.01 6.89 -1.56
CA VAL A 152 -9.35 8.26 -1.16
C VAL A 152 -8.93 9.23 -2.25
N PHE A 153 -7.71 9.12 -2.76
CA PHE A 153 -7.21 10.03 -3.79
C PHE A 153 -8.09 10.05 -5.05
N LYS A 154 -8.54 8.89 -5.51
CA LYS A 154 -9.45 8.76 -6.67
C LYS A 154 -10.76 9.57 -6.54
N GLN A 155 -11.15 9.95 -5.33
CA GLN A 155 -12.37 10.70 -5.05
C GLN A 155 -12.12 12.19 -4.80
N ILE A 156 -10.85 12.63 -4.79
CA ILE A 156 -10.47 14.03 -4.61
C ILE A 156 -10.47 14.74 -5.96
N ASP A 157 -11.18 15.85 -6.04
CA ASP A 157 -11.14 16.77 -7.19
C ASP A 157 -9.93 17.69 -7.07
N THR A 158 -8.84 17.29 -7.70
CA THR A 158 -7.57 18.04 -7.68
C THR A 158 -7.64 19.37 -8.44
N THR A 159 -8.63 19.58 -9.32
CA THR A 159 -8.81 20.84 -10.04
C THR A 159 -9.18 21.99 -9.11
N LYS A 160 -9.72 21.68 -7.93
CA LYS A 160 -10.06 22.64 -6.87
C LYS A 160 -8.91 22.93 -5.90
N ILE A 161 -7.71 22.41 -6.17
CA ILE A 161 -6.51 22.60 -5.37
C ILE A 161 -5.45 23.28 -6.25
N PRO A 162 -5.44 24.61 -6.35
CA PRO A 162 -4.63 25.34 -7.35
C PRO A 162 -3.14 25.03 -7.33
N ASN A 163 -2.56 24.71 -6.17
CA ASN A 163 -1.13 24.38 -6.04
C ASN A 163 -0.82 22.90 -6.24
N PHE A 164 -1.81 22.03 -6.44
CA PHE A 164 -1.58 20.59 -6.57
C PHE A 164 -0.63 20.26 -7.72
N ILE A 165 0.38 19.43 -7.44
CA ILE A 165 1.38 18.97 -8.41
C ILE A 165 1.32 17.45 -8.57
N ASP A 166 1.39 16.70 -7.44
CA ASP A 166 1.49 15.23 -7.48
C ASP A 166 1.00 14.61 -6.17
N TRP A 167 0.82 13.31 -6.19
CA TRP A 167 0.41 12.52 -5.03
C TRP A 167 1.19 11.21 -4.91
N LYS A 168 1.19 10.65 -3.70
CA LYS A 168 1.63 9.27 -3.46
C LYS A 168 0.61 8.52 -2.62
N GLY A 169 0.54 7.21 -2.83
CA GLY A 169 -0.32 6.32 -2.08
C GLY A 169 0.44 5.22 -1.38
N THR A 170 -0.09 4.80 -0.23
CA THR A 170 0.36 3.63 0.53
C THR A 170 -0.84 2.83 1.01
N GLY A 171 -0.63 1.56 1.38
CA GLY A 171 -1.65 0.74 2.05
C GLY A 171 -2.68 0.07 1.15
N GLU A 172 -2.72 0.40 -0.13
CA GLU A 172 -3.55 -0.22 -1.16
C GLU A 172 -2.76 -0.42 -2.45
N VAL A 173 -3.21 -1.33 -3.30
CA VAL A 173 -2.65 -1.52 -4.65
C VAL A 173 -2.85 -0.26 -5.49
N GLY A 174 -1.84 0.09 -6.29
CA GLY A 174 -1.86 1.31 -7.12
C GLY A 174 -1.24 2.54 -6.46
N GLY A 175 -0.74 2.42 -5.23
CA GLY A 175 0.11 3.45 -4.60
C GLY A 175 1.53 3.44 -5.15
N LYS A 176 2.27 4.54 -4.94
CA LYS A 176 3.70 4.64 -5.35
C LYS A 176 4.63 3.96 -4.34
N THR A 177 4.15 3.67 -3.14
CA THR A 177 4.88 2.97 -2.07
C THR A 177 4.18 1.65 -1.75
N TYR A 178 4.93 0.55 -1.80
CA TYR A 178 4.48 -0.73 -1.27
C TYR A 178 5.06 -0.94 0.12
N SER A 179 4.19 -1.06 1.11
CA SER A 179 4.57 -1.15 2.53
C SER A 179 3.57 -1.97 3.33
N SER A 180 4.01 -2.51 4.46
CA SER A 180 3.15 -3.13 5.46
C SER A 180 3.53 -2.73 6.87
N GLU A 181 2.65 -2.96 7.82
CA GLU A 181 2.94 -2.71 9.24
C GLU A 181 4.06 -3.62 9.75
N GLU A 182 4.14 -4.85 9.25
CA GLU A 182 5.16 -5.81 9.65
C GLU A 182 6.55 -5.43 9.13
N CYS A 183 6.66 -5.05 7.86
CA CYS A 183 7.94 -4.93 7.15
C CYS A 183 8.38 -3.48 6.90
N GLY A 184 7.52 -2.49 7.16
CA GLY A 184 7.78 -1.11 6.78
C GLY A 184 7.69 -0.90 5.27
N ILE A 185 8.55 -0.06 4.69
CA ILE A 185 8.61 0.16 3.24
C ILE A 185 9.30 -1.05 2.59
N ILE A 186 8.55 -1.75 1.74
CA ILE A 186 9.01 -2.94 1.03
C ILE A 186 9.62 -2.55 -0.32
N ALA A 187 8.87 -1.76 -1.10
CA ALA A 187 9.31 -1.33 -2.42
C ALA A 187 8.76 0.06 -2.78
N LEU A 188 9.49 0.75 -3.62
CA LEU A 188 9.14 2.06 -4.17
C LEU A 188 9.03 1.99 -5.69
N THR A 189 8.11 2.76 -6.25
CA THR A 189 7.98 2.91 -7.71
C THR A 189 9.30 3.39 -8.31
N CYS A 190 9.75 2.76 -9.39
CA CYS A 190 10.97 3.16 -10.09
C CYS A 190 10.83 4.59 -10.64
N PRO A 191 11.80 5.49 -10.39
CA PRO A 191 11.73 6.87 -10.87
C PRO A 191 11.83 7.02 -12.39
N ASP A 192 12.41 6.00 -13.06
CA ASP A 192 12.63 6.01 -14.51
C ASP A 192 11.61 5.12 -15.26
N ASN A 193 10.94 4.21 -14.55
CA ASN A 193 9.88 3.35 -15.09
C ASN A 193 8.75 3.18 -14.05
N PRO A 194 7.76 4.08 -14.01
CA PRO A 194 6.69 4.06 -13.01
C PRO A 194 5.78 2.82 -13.03
N SER A 195 5.92 1.93 -14.02
CA SER A 195 5.13 0.70 -14.10
C SER A 195 5.63 -0.44 -13.20
N VAL A 196 6.82 -0.29 -12.59
CA VAL A 196 7.43 -1.30 -11.74
C VAL A 196 7.89 -0.71 -10.41
N TYR A 197 8.13 -1.58 -9.42
CA TYR A 197 8.65 -1.21 -8.12
C TYR A 197 10.03 -1.82 -7.91
N HIS A 198 10.92 -1.09 -7.25
CA HIS A 198 12.17 -1.63 -6.74
C HIS A 198 12.05 -1.98 -5.26
N VAL A 199 12.43 -3.20 -4.92
CA VAL A 199 12.52 -3.67 -3.53
C VAL A 199 13.67 -2.93 -2.84
N MET A 200 13.43 -2.46 -1.63
CA MET A 200 14.44 -1.70 -0.88
C MET A 200 15.51 -2.61 -0.28
N GLU A 201 16.70 -2.08 -0.08
CA GLU A 201 17.91 -2.83 0.33
C GLU A 201 17.81 -3.50 1.70
N ASN A 202 16.87 -3.07 2.54
CA ASN A 202 16.59 -3.76 3.81
C ASN A 202 15.63 -4.94 3.67
N GLN A 203 15.18 -5.24 2.45
CA GLN A 203 14.24 -6.31 2.16
C GLN A 203 14.86 -7.36 1.24
N ILE A 204 14.52 -8.62 1.46
CA ILE A 204 14.73 -9.71 0.51
C ILE A 204 13.36 -10.31 0.21
N VAL A 205 13.02 -10.36 -1.07
CA VAL A 205 11.72 -10.83 -1.55
C VAL A 205 11.90 -12.14 -2.30
N GLU A 206 11.15 -13.15 -1.88
CA GLU A 206 10.97 -14.43 -2.57
C GLU A 206 9.50 -14.57 -2.96
N VAL A 207 9.23 -15.44 -3.93
CA VAL A 207 7.86 -15.78 -4.35
C VAL A 207 7.74 -17.29 -4.32
N ASP A 208 6.71 -17.83 -3.68
CA ASP A 208 6.44 -19.25 -3.69
C ASP A 208 5.83 -19.73 -5.01
N THR A 209 5.61 -21.03 -5.15
CA THR A 209 5.08 -21.65 -6.38
C THR A 209 3.67 -21.17 -6.75
N GLU A 210 2.95 -20.56 -5.82
CA GLU A 210 1.61 -20.02 -6.03
C GLU A 210 1.62 -18.49 -6.29
N GLY A 211 2.80 -17.85 -6.29
CA GLY A 211 2.93 -16.39 -6.46
C GLY A 211 2.81 -15.60 -5.15
N ALA A 212 2.76 -16.27 -3.99
CA ALA A 212 2.65 -15.59 -2.72
C ALA A 212 4.00 -14.99 -2.28
N LEU A 213 3.96 -13.75 -1.81
CA LEU A 213 5.11 -13.02 -1.30
C LEU A 213 5.63 -13.64 0.00
N ILE A 214 6.92 -13.99 -0.01
CA ILE A 214 7.70 -14.31 1.18
C ILE A 214 8.74 -13.20 1.34
N ILE A 215 8.83 -12.62 2.54
CA ILE A 215 9.68 -11.45 2.78
C ILE A 215 10.56 -11.63 4.01
N THR A 216 11.81 -11.22 3.88
CA THR A 216 12.74 -11.04 5.00
C THR A 216 13.13 -9.58 5.08
N THR A 217 13.04 -9.00 6.28
CA THR A 217 13.52 -7.62 6.48
C THR A 217 14.74 -7.58 7.41
N ASN A 218 15.78 -6.89 6.98
CA ASN A 218 16.99 -6.69 7.77
C ASN A 218 16.85 -5.56 8.80
N SER A 219 15.80 -4.76 8.73
CA SER A 219 15.51 -3.75 9.75
C SER A 219 14.82 -4.35 10.99
N ASN A 220 14.09 -5.46 10.85
CA ASN A 220 13.42 -6.14 11.94
C ASN A 220 13.85 -7.62 12.00
N LYS A 221 14.58 -7.99 13.04
CA LYS A 221 15.14 -9.35 13.22
C LYS A 221 14.09 -10.46 13.33
N TYR A 222 12.84 -10.11 13.65
CA TYR A 222 11.74 -11.08 13.82
C TYR A 222 11.06 -11.45 12.50
N ILE A 223 11.29 -10.71 11.42
CA ILE A 223 10.65 -10.94 10.13
C ILE A 223 11.65 -11.61 9.18
N ARG A 224 11.66 -12.95 9.21
CA ARG A 224 12.51 -13.75 8.33
C ARG A 224 11.66 -14.78 7.58
N ARG A 225 11.74 -14.77 6.24
CA ARG A 225 10.93 -15.59 5.34
C ARG A 225 9.45 -15.63 5.72
N TYR A 226 8.89 -14.46 6.00
CA TYR A 226 7.50 -14.31 6.41
C TYR A 226 6.57 -14.34 5.21
N LYS A 227 5.60 -15.30 5.18
CA LYS A 227 4.54 -15.36 4.16
C LYS A 227 3.55 -14.24 4.40
N HIS A 228 3.69 -13.15 3.62
CA HIS A 228 3.02 -11.87 3.83
C HIS A 228 1.51 -11.93 3.57
N GLY A 229 1.09 -12.81 2.65
CA GLY A 229 -0.29 -12.97 2.24
C GLY A 229 -0.69 -12.12 1.04
N ASP A 230 0.23 -11.37 0.44
CA ASP A 230 0.04 -10.70 -0.84
C ASP A 230 0.60 -11.60 -1.96
N HIS A 231 0.05 -11.44 -3.18
CA HIS A 231 0.56 -12.01 -4.41
C HIS A 231 1.29 -10.97 -5.22
N ILE A 232 2.45 -11.33 -5.75
CA ILE A 232 3.26 -10.44 -6.58
C ILE A 232 3.85 -11.19 -7.78
N GLU A 233 4.25 -10.44 -8.79
CA GLU A 233 5.09 -10.92 -9.89
C GLU A 233 6.44 -10.21 -9.82
N LEU A 234 7.52 -10.99 -9.74
CA LEU A 234 8.87 -10.46 -9.93
C LEU A 234 9.12 -10.16 -11.41
N GLY A 235 10.05 -9.28 -11.70
CA GLY A 235 10.40 -8.90 -13.05
C GLY A 235 11.77 -8.26 -13.14
N THR A 236 11.99 -7.53 -14.22
CA THR A 236 13.22 -6.78 -14.47
C THR A 236 12.89 -5.34 -14.80
N CYS A 237 13.85 -4.44 -14.61
CA CYS A 237 13.74 -3.04 -14.99
C CYS A 237 14.98 -2.61 -15.79
N SER A 238 14.76 -1.85 -16.85
CA SER A 238 15.85 -1.36 -17.73
C SER A 238 16.55 -0.09 -17.18
N CYS A 239 16.20 0.39 -15.99
CA CYS A 239 16.76 1.62 -15.43
C CYS A 239 18.24 1.50 -14.97
N GLY A 240 18.81 0.28 -14.98
CA GLY A 240 20.18 0.01 -14.57
C GLY A 240 20.39 -0.22 -13.07
N ARG A 241 19.37 -0.02 -12.21
CA ARG A 241 19.46 -0.36 -10.78
C ARG A 241 19.50 -1.87 -10.59
N THR A 242 20.30 -2.34 -9.65
CA THR A 242 20.47 -3.78 -9.36
C THR A 242 19.48 -4.31 -8.32
N LEU A 243 18.59 -3.46 -7.82
CA LEU A 243 17.55 -3.82 -6.85
C LEU A 243 16.59 -4.86 -7.45
N GLN A 244 16.10 -5.79 -6.62
CA GLN A 244 15.02 -6.67 -7.04
C GLN A 244 13.84 -5.85 -7.57
N THR A 245 13.16 -6.36 -8.60
CA THR A 245 12.04 -5.66 -9.23
C THR A 245 10.75 -6.44 -9.03
N ILE A 246 9.71 -5.76 -8.56
CA ILE A 246 8.34 -6.23 -8.58
C ILE A 246 7.66 -5.62 -9.80
N LYS A 247 7.26 -6.48 -10.74
CA LYS A 247 6.55 -6.09 -11.96
C LYS A 247 5.08 -5.75 -11.66
N LYS A 248 4.47 -6.51 -10.76
CA LYS A 248 3.05 -6.34 -10.42
C LYS A 248 2.76 -6.76 -8.99
N ILE A 249 1.92 -6.00 -8.32
CA ILE A 249 1.33 -6.32 -7.03
C ILE A 249 -0.15 -6.59 -7.26
N HIS A 250 -0.57 -7.83 -7.02
CA HIS A 250 -1.97 -8.24 -7.17
C HIS A 250 -2.79 -7.95 -5.90
N GLY A 251 -2.12 -7.88 -4.75
CA GLY A 251 -2.74 -7.71 -3.44
C GLY A 251 -2.98 -9.03 -2.72
N ARG A 252 -3.97 -9.07 -1.84
CA ARG A 252 -4.21 -10.20 -0.93
C ARG A 252 -4.78 -11.42 -1.68
N ILE A 253 -4.34 -12.63 -1.28
CA ILE A 253 -4.88 -13.91 -1.81
C ILE A 253 -6.41 -13.96 -1.73
N ARG A 254 -6.99 -13.47 -0.66
CA ARG A 254 -8.46 -13.38 -0.49
C ARG A 254 -9.16 -12.47 -1.50
N ASN A 255 -8.41 -11.70 -2.27
CA ASN A 255 -8.93 -10.90 -3.37
C ASN A 255 -8.95 -11.69 -4.68
N MET A 256 -8.54 -12.97 -4.64
CA MET A 256 -8.71 -13.90 -5.76
C MET A 256 -10.10 -14.53 -5.69
N MET A 257 -10.67 -14.77 -6.86
CA MET A 257 -11.90 -15.52 -7.01
C MET A 257 -11.59 -17.01 -7.07
N LEU A 258 -12.29 -17.83 -6.29
CA LEU A 258 -12.24 -19.28 -6.38
C LEU A 258 -13.23 -19.74 -7.46
N LEU A 259 -12.76 -20.49 -8.45
CA LEU A 259 -13.57 -21.03 -9.52
C LEU A 259 -14.13 -22.43 -9.18
N PRO A 260 -15.22 -22.88 -9.82
CA PRO A 260 -15.82 -24.21 -9.55
C PRO A 260 -14.88 -25.41 -9.77
N ASN A 261 -13.86 -25.26 -10.61
CA ASN A 261 -12.83 -26.27 -10.83
C ASN A 261 -11.71 -26.27 -9.78
N GLY A 262 -11.80 -25.39 -8.76
CA GLY A 262 -10.80 -25.23 -7.70
C GLY A 262 -9.68 -24.25 -8.02
N ASP A 263 -9.59 -23.75 -9.25
CA ASP A 263 -8.62 -22.74 -9.63
C ASP A 263 -8.92 -21.40 -8.97
N LYS A 264 -7.86 -20.58 -8.81
CA LYS A 264 -7.95 -19.22 -8.32
C LYS A 264 -7.57 -18.24 -9.41
N LYS A 265 -8.33 -17.17 -9.58
CA LYS A 265 -7.98 -16.10 -10.50
C LYS A 265 -8.21 -14.72 -9.90
N TRP A 266 -7.49 -13.73 -10.40
CA TRP A 266 -7.78 -12.34 -10.11
C TRP A 266 -8.96 -11.88 -10.95
N PRO A 267 -10.07 -11.42 -10.35
CA PRO A 267 -11.18 -10.87 -11.11
C PRO A 267 -10.73 -9.57 -11.78
N LEU A 268 -11.14 -9.41 -13.05
CA LEU A 268 -10.97 -8.11 -13.72
C LEU A 268 -12.07 -7.19 -13.18
N VAL A 269 -11.69 -6.23 -12.33
CA VAL A 269 -12.60 -5.27 -11.72
C VAL A 269 -12.37 -3.93 -12.40
N GLY A 270 -13.20 -3.59 -13.39
CA GLY A 270 -13.14 -2.33 -14.12
C GLY A 270 -14.05 -1.28 -13.49
N SER A 271 -13.56 -0.03 -13.36
CA SER A 271 -14.36 1.07 -12.79
C SER A 271 -15.17 1.84 -13.83
N LEU A 272 -14.70 1.93 -15.07
CA LEU A 272 -15.27 2.83 -16.09
C LEU A 272 -16.71 2.46 -16.52
N GLU A 273 -17.03 1.18 -16.62
CA GLU A 273 -18.38 0.76 -17.02
C GLU A 273 -19.40 0.97 -15.88
N TYR A 274 -18.99 0.92 -14.61
CA TYR A 274 -19.89 1.15 -13.47
C TYR A 274 -20.32 2.61 -13.32
N GLU A 275 -19.51 3.56 -13.77
CA GLU A 275 -19.85 4.99 -13.75
C GLU A 275 -21.08 5.28 -14.63
N SER A 276 -21.27 4.54 -15.74
CA SER A 276 -22.45 4.68 -16.62
C SER A 276 -23.76 4.34 -15.94
N PHE A 277 -23.71 3.56 -14.85
CA PHE A 277 -24.86 3.23 -14.00
C PHE A 277 -25.05 4.23 -12.85
N GLY A 278 -24.22 5.27 -12.75
CA GLY A 278 -24.25 6.19 -11.62
C GLY A 278 -23.69 5.61 -10.32
N ILE A 279 -22.96 4.51 -10.40
CA ILE A 279 -22.36 3.85 -9.23
C ILE A 279 -21.15 4.66 -8.76
N LYS A 280 -21.24 5.23 -7.57
CA LYS A 280 -20.17 6.04 -6.95
C LYS A 280 -19.08 5.18 -6.35
N ARG A 281 -19.43 4.07 -5.77
CA ARG A 281 -18.52 3.05 -5.21
C ARG A 281 -19.20 1.68 -5.25
N PHE A 282 -18.37 0.65 -5.37
CA PHE A 282 -18.84 -0.73 -5.33
C PHE A 282 -17.85 -1.62 -4.57
N LYS A 283 -18.34 -2.76 -4.10
CA LYS A 283 -17.55 -3.87 -3.58
C LYS A 283 -18.15 -5.18 -4.01
N MET A 284 -17.34 -6.07 -4.57
CA MET A 284 -17.73 -7.45 -4.85
C MET A 284 -17.29 -8.36 -3.72
N VAL A 285 -18.17 -9.25 -3.29
CA VAL A 285 -17.89 -10.26 -2.26
C VAL A 285 -18.30 -11.63 -2.79
N GLN A 286 -17.32 -12.51 -3.00
CA GLN A 286 -17.65 -13.90 -3.31
C GLN A 286 -18.13 -14.60 -2.04
N THR A 287 -19.41 -14.96 -2.01
CA THR A 287 -20.09 -15.60 -0.86
C THR A 287 -20.15 -17.10 -1.01
N LYS A 288 -20.27 -17.59 -2.25
CA LYS A 288 -20.19 -19.01 -2.63
C LYS A 288 -19.38 -19.15 -3.90
N ILE A 289 -19.05 -20.38 -4.25
CA ILE A 289 -18.21 -20.67 -5.42
C ILE A 289 -18.84 -20.14 -6.73
N ASP A 290 -20.15 -20.09 -6.78
CA ASP A 290 -20.97 -19.65 -7.91
C ASP A 290 -21.80 -18.40 -7.62
N GLU A 291 -21.53 -17.68 -6.51
CA GLU A 291 -22.31 -16.52 -6.08
C GLU A 291 -21.43 -15.34 -5.69
N LEU A 292 -21.77 -14.16 -6.21
CA LEU A 292 -21.17 -12.89 -5.88
C LEU A 292 -22.22 -11.88 -5.39
N GLU A 293 -21.94 -11.23 -4.27
CA GLU A 293 -22.66 -10.01 -3.90
C GLU A 293 -21.95 -8.80 -4.50
N LEU A 294 -22.65 -8.03 -5.35
CA LEU A 294 -22.21 -6.70 -5.76
C LEU A 294 -22.88 -5.65 -4.86
N ARG A 295 -22.12 -5.11 -3.92
CA ARG A 295 -22.57 -4.02 -3.04
C ARG A 295 -22.27 -2.69 -3.70
N ILE A 296 -23.26 -1.82 -3.86
CA ILE A 296 -23.13 -0.55 -4.62
C ILE A 296 -23.72 0.63 -3.86
N ILE A 297 -23.14 1.80 -4.10
CA ILE A 297 -23.68 3.10 -3.68
C ILE A 297 -24.13 3.84 -4.92
N CYS A 298 -25.43 3.81 -5.20
CA CYS A 298 -26.09 4.58 -6.24
C CYS A 298 -27.62 4.62 -5.96
N GLU A 299 -28.36 5.39 -6.75
CA GLU A 299 -29.82 5.30 -6.78
C GLU A 299 -30.26 3.93 -7.34
N PRO A 300 -31.43 3.41 -6.96
CA PRO A 300 -31.94 2.14 -7.46
C PRO A 300 -32.00 2.07 -8.99
N LEU A 301 -31.41 1.02 -9.56
CA LEU A 301 -31.25 0.86 -11.02
C LEU A 301 -32.47 0.34 -11.73
N GLY A 302 -33.39 -0.32 -11.01
CA GLY A 302 -34.58 -0.91 -11.60
C GLY A 302 -34.27 -1.96 -12.68
N GLU A 303 -34.82 -1.84 -13.88
CA GLU A 303 -34.57 -2.77 -14.98
C GLU A 303 -33.11 -2.85 -15.45
N ARG A 304 -32.31 -1.83 -15.17
CA ARG A 304 -30.87 -1.80 -15.50
C ARG A 304 -30.01 -2.71 -14.62
N GLU A 305 -30.56 -3.33 -13.57
CA GLU A 305 -29.82 -4.30 -12.76
C GLU A 305 -29.39 -5.52 -13.60
N LEU A 306 -30.21 -5.97 -14.54
CA LEU A 306 -29.88 -7.10 -15.44
C LEU A 306 -28.66 -6.74 -16.33
N GLU A 307 -28.63 -5.51 -16.84
CA GLU A 307 -27.52 -5.01 -17.65
C GLU A 307 -26.23 -4.96 -16.81
N LEU A 308 -26.31 -4.48 -15.58
CA LEU A 308 -25.17 -4.44 -14.66
C LEU A 308 -24.65 -5.84 -14.31
N ILE A 309 -25.53 -6.82 -14.12
CA ILE A 309 -25.15 -8.22 -13.87
C ILE A 309 -24.33 -8.78 -15.03
N GLU A 310 -24.71 -8.51 -16.28
CA GLU A 310 -23.95 -8.97 -17.44
C GLU A 310 -22.59 -8.27 -17.56
N VAL A 311 -22.50 -6.98 -17.22
CA VAL A 311 -21.23 -6.25 -17.14
C VAL A 311 -20.31 -6.89 -16.09
N VAL A 312 -20.83 -7.23 -14.91
CA VAL A 312 -20.05 -7.92 -13.86
C VAL A 312 -19.56 -9.27 -14.34
N ARG A 313 -20.42 -10.11 -14.93
CA ARG A 313 -20.05 -11.42 -15.46
C ARG A 313 -18.96 -11.34 -16.51
N LYS A 314 -19.03 -10.35 -17.39
CA LYS A 314 -18.00 -10.09 -18.41
C LYS A 314 -16.67 -9.72 -17.76
N HIS A 315 -16.66 -8.85 -16.74
CA HIS A 315 -15.44 -8.44 -16.04
C HIS A 315 -14.78 -9.58 -15.27
N ILE A 316 -15.58 -10.40 -14.60
CA ILE A 316 -15.02 -11.54 -13.85
C ILE A 316 -14.78 -12.76 -14.74
N GLU A 317 -15.22 -12.74 -16.01
CA GLU A 317 -15.12 -13.85 -16.97
C GLU A 317 -15.65 -15.17 -16.41
N SER A 318 -16.78 -15.12 -15.70
CA SER A 318 -17.38 -16.31 -15.08
C SER A 318 -18.92 -16.18 -14.98
N PRO A 319 -19.66 -17.24 -15.28
CA PRO A 319 -21.13 -17.27 -15.24
C PRO A 319 -21.66 -17.45 -13.81
N VAL A 320 -21.22 -16.59 -12.87
CA VAL A 320 -21.67 -16.63 -11.48
C VAL A 320 -23.04 -15.98 -11.31
N ASN A 321 -23.75 -16.36 -10.25
CA ASN A 321 -24.92 -15.66 -9.78
C ASN A 321 -24.53 -14.35 -9.10
N VAL A 322 -24.98 -13.21 -9.63
CA VAL A 322 -24.68 -11.88 -9.06
C VAL A 322 -25.90 -11.35 -8.34
N ILE A 323 -25.74 -11.05 -7.05
CA ILE A 323 -26.77 -10.47 -6.19
C ILE A 323 -26.40 -9.00 -5.94
N ILE A 324 -27.22 -8.07 -6.40
CA ILE A 324 -27.02 -6.64 -6.17
C ILE A 324 -27.53 -6.26 -4.77
N LYS A 325 -26.72 -5.54 -4.02
CA LYS A 325 -27.06 -4.97 -2.71
C LYS A 325 -26.75 -3.47 -2.69
N TYR A 326 -27.76 -2.67 -2.43
CA TYR A 326 -27.59 -1.23 -2.21
C TYR A 326 -27.13 -0.99 -0.78
N VAL A 327 -26.12 -0.14 -0.62
CA VAL A 327 -25.54 0.23 0.68
C VAL A 327 -25.35 1.74 0.77
N ASP A 328 -25.49 2.30 1.96
CA ASP A 328 -25.38 3.75 2.17
C ASP A 328 -23.91 4.21 2.22
N SER A 329 -23.00 3.33 2.68
CA SER A 329 -21.59 3.68 2.83
C SER A 329 -20.70 2.44 2.81
N PHE A 330 -19.40 2.68 2.55
CA PHE A 330 -18.32 1.73 2.80
C PHE A 330 -17.33 2.31 3.81
N PRO A 331 -16.60 1.46 4.55
CA PRO A 331 -15.48 1.94 5.38
C PRO A 331 -14.49 2.76 4.55
N ASN A 332 -14.00 3.86 5.13
CA ASN A 332 -13.08 4.77 4.44
C ASN A 332 -11.62 4.30 4.43
N TYR A 333 -11.31 3.16 5.04
CA TYR A 333 -9.94 2.64 5.11
C TYR A 333 -9.88 1.20 4.60
N LYS A 334 -8.74 0.84 3.99
CA LYS A 334 -8.45 -0.50 3.43
C LYS A 334 -9.61 -1.06 2.61
N PHE A 335 -10.06 -0.24 1.67
CA PHE A 335 -11.12 -0.63 0.77
C PHE A 335 -10.58 -1.62 -0.27
N GLU A 336 -11.21 -2.77 -0.37
CA GLU A 336 -10.92 -3.80 -1.34
C GLU A 336 -12.13 -3.95 -2.25
N GLU A 337 -11.93 -3.71 -3.53
CA GLU A 337 -13.03 -3.78 -4.54
C GLU A 337 -13.55 -5.21 -4.70
N PHE A 338 -12.72 -6.22 -4.44
CA PHE A 338 -13.12 -7.62 -4.44
C PHE A 338 -12.59 -8.35 -3.19
N VAL A 339 -13.40 -9.23 -2.62
CA VAL A 339 -13.03 -10.14 -1.53
C VAL A 339 -13.72 -11.47 -1.73
N SER A 340 -12.98 -12.58 -1.57
CA SER A 340 -13.57 -13.91 -1.41
C SER A 340 -13.67 -14.28 0.07
N ASN A 341 -14.82 -14.75 0.50
CA ASN A 341 -15.04 -15.33 1.83
C ASN A 341 -14.68 -16.83 1.87
N LEU A 342 -14.22 -17.39 0.74
CA LEU A 342 -13.92 -18.81 0.57
C LEU A 342 -12.44 -19.14 0.69
N ILE A 343 -11.57 -18.10 0.75
CA ILE A 343 -10.12 -18.24 0.77
C ILE A 343 -9.53 -17.57 2.03
#